data_06a21f8cfbbe8453e41a8b0e6aa1457a
#
_entry.id   06a21f8cfbbe8453e41a8b0e6aa1457a
#
_cell.length_a   1.000
_cell.length_b   1.000
_cell.length_c   1.000
_cell.angle_alpha   90.00
_cell.angle_beta   90.00
_cell.angle_gamma   90.00
#
_symmetry.space_group_name_H-M   'P 1'
#
loop_
_entity.id
_entity.type
_entity.pdbx_description
1 polymer ?
#
loop_
_entity_poly.entity_id
_entity_poly.type
_entity_poly.pdbx_seq_one_letter_code
_entity_poly.pdbx_strand_id
1 'polypeptide(L)'
;MPSAWAANGWDGDNDWEFSSASGDSPASLYALYDGAVARSRSAWAAFLDQGGIAVQGHVAEVVGEPVSARRVLCDLVEEYGRHTGQADLLREAVDGRVGEDPEPGWRPSPGW
;
A
#
# COMPACT_ATOMS: atom_id res chain seq x y z
N MET A 1 0.06 16.38 -8.11
CA MET A 1 -0.34 14.99 -7.80
C MET A 1 -0.53 14.21 -9.09
N PRO A 2 -0.09 12.94 -9.14
CA PRO A 2 -0.28 12.11 -10.32
C PRO A 2 -1.76 11.89 -10.62
N SER A 3 -2.10 11.81 -11.91
CA SER A 3 -3.48 11.54 -12.39
C SER A 3 -4.09 10.23 -11.83
N ALA A 4 -3.24 9.27 -11.44
CA ALA A 4 -3.68 8.02 -10.82
C ALA A 4 -4.42 8.21 -9.48
N TRP A 5 -4.10 9.25 -8.72
CA TRP A 5 -4.78 9.55 -7.46
C TRP A 5 -6.17 10.13 -7.71
N ALA A 6 -6.26 11.06 -8.66
CA ALA A 6 -7.55 11.60 -9.09
C ALA A 6 -8.48 10.53 -9.68
N ALA A 7 -7.92 9.54 -10.39
CA ALA A 7 -8.67 8.41 -10.93
C ALA A 7 -9.28 7.49 -9.84
N ASN A 8 -8.71 7.52 -8.64
CA ASN A 8 -9.22 6.80 -7.46
C ASN A 8 -10.15 7.66 -6.58
N GLY A 9 -10.57 8.84 -7.06
CA GLY A 9 -11.51 9.71 -6.36
C GLY A 9 -10.88 10.73 -5.42
N TRP A 10 -9.53 10.85 -5.40
CA TRP A 10 -8.88 11.89 -4.60
C TRP A 10 -9.28 13.29 -5.07
N ASP A 11 -9.77 14.09 -4.15
CA ASP A 11 -10.36 15.42 -4.39
C ASP A 11 -9.42 16.59 -4.06
N GLY A 12 -8.19 16.29 -3.63
CA GLY A 12 -7.21 17.27 -3.19
C GLY A 12 -7.11 17.41 -1.67
N ASP A 13 -7.99 16.77 -0.92
CA ASP A 13 -7.92 16.71 0.55
C ASP A 13 -6.80 15.76 0.98
N ASN A 14 -5.98 16.21 1.93
CA ASN A 14 -4.91 15.39 2.50
C ASN A 14 -5.43 14.27 3.41
N ASP A 15 -6.64 14.43 3.94
CA ASP A 15 -7.30 13.46 4.80
C ASP A 15 -8.33 12.60 4.05
N TRP A 16 -8.30 12.63 2.70
CA TRP A 16 -9.26 11.94 1.84
C TRP A 16 -9.40 10.45 2.18
N GLU A 17 -8.32 9.73 2.43
CA GLU A 17 -8.35 8.30 2.77
C GLU A 17 -9.13 8.00 4.05
N PHE A 18 -9.13 8.92 5.00
CA PHE A 18 -9.90 8.78 6.25
C PHE A 18 -11.37 9.19 6.05
N SER A 19 -11.60 10.29 5.35
CA SER A 19 -12.96 10.80 5.13
C SER A 19 -13.76 9.93 4.17
N SER A 20 -13.14 9.37 3.13
CA SER A 20 -13.80 8.50 2.14
C SER A 20 -14.08 7.09 2.69
N ALA A 21 -13.21 6.55 3.53
CA ALA A 21 -13.26 5.15 3.98
C ALA A 21 -14.59 4.78 4.65
N SER A 22 -15.26 5.70 5.36
CA SER A 22 -16.54 5.44 6.00
C SER A 22 -17.70 5.19 5.02
N GLY A 23 -17.57 5.65 3.77
CA GLY A 23 -18.53 5.45 2.70
C GLY A 23 -18.23 4.25 1.80
N ASP A 24 -17.07 3.65 1.94
CA ASP A 24 -16.64 2.55 1.08
C ASP A 24 -17.15 1.19 1.57
N SER A 25 -17.59 0.37 0.62
CA SER A 25 -17.90 -1.02 0.92
C SER A 25 -16.62 -1.85 1.12
N PRO A 26 -16.67 -2.95 1.90
CA PRO A 26 -15.51 -3.86 1.98
C PRO A 26 -15.04 -4.34 0.60
N ALA A 27 -15.95 -4.59 -0.33
CA ALA A 27 -15.62 -5.02 -1.68
C ALA A 27 -14.85 -3.95 -2.47
N SER A 28 -15.22 -2.67 -2.34
CA SER A 28 -14.50 -1.56 -2.97
C SER A 28 -13.11 -1.38 -2.37
N LEU A 29 -12.95 -1.52 -1.06
CA LEU A 29 -11.65 -1.45 -0.40
C LEU A 29 -10.72 -2.59 -0.84
N TYR A 30 -11.22 -3.81 -0.92
CA TYR A 30 -10.43 -4.93 -1.45
C TYR A 30 -10.03 -4.72 -2.91
N ALA A 31 -10.94 -4.26 -3.76
CA ALA A 31 -10.63 -3.99 -5.16
C ALA A 31 -9.57 -2.88 -5.32
N LEU A 32 -9.66 -1.83 -4.50
CA LEU A 32 -8.66 -0.75 -4.46
C LEU A 32 -7.28 -1.28 -4.05
N TYR A 33 -7.23 -2.08 -3.00
CA TYR A 33 -6.00 -2.69 -2.50
C TYR A 33 -5.38 -3.65 -3.53
N ASP A 34 -6.14 -4.59 -4.06
CA ASP A 34 -5.66 -5.55 -5.06
C ASP A 34 -5.14 -4.85 -6.32
N GLY A 35 -5.85 -3.80 -6.76
CA GLY A 35 -5.41 -2.96 -7.87
C GLY A 35 -4.10 -2.22 -7.58
N ALA A 36 -3.92 -1.72 -6.36
CA ALA A 36 -2.68 -1.07 -5.94
C ALA A 36 -1.51 -2.06 -5.91
N VAL A 37 -1.72 -3.25 -5.36
CA VAL A 37 -0.72 -4.32 -5.32
C VAL A 37 -0.30 -4.74 -6.72
N ALA A 38 -1.26 -4.94 -7.63
CA ALA A 38 -0.96 -5.32 -9.01
C ALA A 38 -0.12 -4.26 -9.74
N ARG A 39 -0.47 -2.97 -9.59
CA ARG A 39 0.31 -1.86 -10.15
C ARG A 39 1.71 -1.80 -9.55
N SER A 40 1.84 -1.94 -8.23
CA SER A 40 3.11 -1.94 -7.52
C SER A 40 4.03 -3.07 -8.02
N ARG A 41 3.52 -4.30 -8.14
CA ARG A 41 4.28 -5.44 -8.66
C ARG A 41 4.79 -5.20 -10.08
N SER A 42 3.93 -4.67 -10.97
CA SER A 42 4.32 -4.35 -12.32
C SER A 42 5.40 -3.27 -12.37
N ALA A 43 5.25 -2.22 -11.56
CA ALA A 43 6.26 -1.15 -11.46
C ALA A 43 7.58 -1.69 -10.93
N TRP A 44 7.58 -2.53 -9.90
CA TRP A 44 8.79 -3.14 -9.35
C TRP A 44 9.48 -4.05 -10.37
N ALA A 45 8.74 -4.90 -11.10
CA ALA A 45 9.32 -5.75 -12.13
C ALA A 45 10.04 -4.91 -13.20
N ALA A 46 9.37 -3.88 -13.73
CA ALA A 46 9.96 -2.97 -14.70
C ALA A 46 11.19 -2.20 -14.16
N PHE A 47 11.18 -1.87 -12.89
CA PHE A 47 12.27 -1.16 -12.22
C PHE A 47 13.51 -2.05 -12.04
N LEU A 48 13.30 -3.30 -11.62
CA LEU A 48 14.37 -4.28 -11.44
C LEU A 48 15.02 -4.65 -12.77
N ASP A 49 14.26 -4.72 -13.85
CA ASP A 49 14.77 -4.98 -15.20
C ASP A 49 15.71 -3.86 -15.71
N GLN A 50 15.58 -2.63 -15.21
CA GLN A 50 16.41 -1.49 -15.60
C GLN A 50 17.77 -1.42 -14.90
N GLY A 51 18.02 -2.17 -13.85
CA GLY A 51 19.32 -2.15 -13.16
C GLY A 51 19.25 -2.56 -11.68
N GLY A 52 18.19 -3.22 -11.29
CA GLY A 52 18.03 -3.76 -9.95
C GLY A 52 17.77 -2.69 -8.88
N ILE A 53 17.99 -3.07 -7.62
CA ILE A 53 17.62 -2.24 -6.46
C ILE A 53 18.47 -0.97 -6.27
N ALA A 54 19.53 -0.79 -7.06
CA ALA A 54 20.37 0.41 -7.03
C ALA A 54 19.85 1.54 -7.94
N VAL A 55 18.86 1.24 -8.81
CA VAL A 55 18.27 2.22 -9.71
C VAL A 55 17.63 3.36 -8.93
N GLN A 56 17.86 4.59 -9.40
CA GLN A 56 17.28 5.80 -8.83
C GLN A 56 15.88 6.04 -9.41
N GLY A 57 14.91 6.35 -8.54
CA GLY A 57 13.57 6.74 -8.95
C GLY A 57 13.45 8.22 -9.30
N HIS A 58 12.35 8.58 -9.91
CA HIS A 58 12.03 9.96 -10.32
C HIS A 58 11.33 10.80 -9.24
N VAL A 59 11.43 10.44 -7.97
CA VAL A 59 10.70 11.10 -6.86
C VAL A 59 11.43 12.34 -6.32
N ALA A 60 12.47 12.83 -7.02
CA ALA A 60 13.26 13.99 -6.62
C ALA A 60 12.41 15.25 -6.38
N GLU A 61 11.29 15.40 -7.08
CA GLU A 61 10.37 16.54 -6.92
C GLU A 61 9.66 16.56 -5.57
N VAL A 62 9.52 15.40 -4.92
CA VAL A 62 8.79 15.28 -3.64
C VAL A 62 9.74 15.34 -2.45
N VAL A 63 10.92 14.71 -2.57
CA VAL A 63 11.87 14.57 -1.45
C VAL A 63 13.14 15.40 -1.63
N GLY A 64 13.26 16.14 -2.73
CA GLY A 64 14.39 17.03 -3.01
C GLY A 64 15.64 16.36 -3.60
N GLU A 65 15.70 15.03 -3.59
CA GLU A 65 16.81 14.24 -4.14
C GLU A 65 16.32 12.89 -4.67
N PRO A 66 17.03 12.27 -5.64
CA PRO A 66 16.66 10.96 -6.15
C PRO A 66 16.76 9.89 -5.05
N VAL A 67 15.72 9.04 -4.96
CA VAL A 67 15.64 7.96 -3.99
C VAL A 67 15.89 6.63 -4.70
N SER A 68 16.78 5.79 -4.16
CA SER A 68 17.02 4.47 -4.73
C SER A 68 15.85 3.51 -4.46
N ALA A 69 15.68 2.52 -5.35
CA ALA A 69 14.71 1.44 -5.13
C ALA A 69 14.95 0.71 -3.80
N ARG A 70 16.21 0.54 -3.40
CA ARG A 70 16.56 -0.03 -2.09
C ARG A 70 15.97 0.79 -0.94
N ARG A 71 16.09 2.11 -1.00
CA ARG A 71 15.54 2.99 0.04
C ARG A 71 14.03 2.85 0.12
N VAL A 72 13.34 2.88 -1.03
CA VAL A 72 11.89 2.69 -1.08
C VAL A 72 11.46 1.34 -0.49
N LEU A 73 12.20 0.25 -0.76
CA LEU A 73 11.94 -1.05 -0.15
C LEU A 73 12.09 -1.03 1.37
N CYS A 74 13.14 -0.40 1.88
CA CYS A 74 13.34 -0.28 3.33
C CYS A 74 12.20 0.51 3.98
N ASP A 75 11.81 1.63 3.38
CA ASP A 75 10.70 2.45 3.86
C ASP A 75 9.37 1.68 3.83
N LEU A 76 9.12 0.88 2.78
CA LEU A 76 7.94 0.01 2.71
C LEU A 76 7.92 -1.04 3.82
N VAL A 77 9.05 -1.69 4.10
CA VAL A 77 9.14 -2.67 5.20
C VAL A 77 8.83 -2.00 6.55
N GLU A 78 9.38 -0.81 6.79
CA GLU A 78 9.11 -0.03 8.00
C GLU A 78 7.63 0.34 8.10
N GLU A 79 7.04 0.90 7.05
CA GLU A 79 5.65 1.35 7.02
C GLU A 79 4.67 0.17 7.16
N TYR A 80 4.89 -0.92 6.44
CA TYR A 80 4.06 -2.11 6.61
C TYR A 80 4.18 -2.71 8.02
N GLY A 81 5.38 -2.75 8.60
CA GLY A 81 5.57 -3.21 9.97
C GLY A 81 4.80 -2.36 10.98
N ARG A 82 4.84 -1.04 10.82
CA ARG A 82 4.09 -0.09 11.65
C ARG A 82 2.58 -0.28 11.51
N HIS A 83 2.09 -0.25 10.28
CA HIS A 83 0.65 -0.31 10.00
C HIS A 83 0.03 -1.68 10.31
N THR A 84 0.75 -2.78 10.09
CA THR A 84 0.27 -4.10 10.49
C THR A 84 0.17 -4.23 12.01
N GLY A 85 1.14 -3.69 12.76
CA GLY A 85 1.05 -3.66 14.22
C GLY A 85 -0.12 -2.81 14.73
N GLN A 86 -0.39 -1.67 14.09
CA GLN A 86 -1.58 -0.86 14.41
C GLN A 86 -2.88 -1.59 14.08
N ALA A 87 -2.93 -2.28 12.94
CA ALA A 87 -4.10 -3.06 12.53
C ALA A 87 -4.38 -4.21 13.51
N ASP A 88 -3.35 -4.84 14.02
CA ASP A 88 -3.43 -5.90 15.01
C ASP A 88 -4.11 -5.41 16.31
N LEU A 89 -3.63 -4.28 16.84
CA LEU A 89 -4.23 -3.65 18.03
C LEU A 89 -5.69 -3.21 17.80
N LEU A 90 -5.98 -2.64 16.62
CA LEU A 90 -7.34 -2.25 16.26
C LEU A 90 -8.25 -3.47 16.13
N ARG A 91 -7.74 -4.56 15.56
CA ARG A 91 -8.46 -5.81 15.42
C ARG A 91 -8.84 -6.39 16.78
N GLU A 92 -7.89 -6.47 17.70
CA GLU A 92 -8.15 -6.90 19.07
C GLU A 92 -9.22 -6.04 19.75
N ALA A 93 -9.15 -4.72 19.58
CA ALA A 93 -10.13 -3.80 20.16
C ALA A 93 -11.54 -3.96 19.58
N VAL A 94 -11.67 -4.35 18.30
CA VAL A 94 -12.97 -4.48 17.62
C VAL A 94 -13.65 -5.81 17.90
N ASP A 95 -12.95 -6.93 17.84
CA ASP A 95 -13.55 -8.26 17.96
C ASP A 95 -12.81 -9.22 18.91
N GLY A 96 -11.81 -8.73 19.65
CA GLY A 96 -11.08 -9.51 20.64
C GLY A 96 -10.11 -10.55 20.06
N ARG A 97 -9.92 -10.57 18.75
CA ARG A 97 -9.00 -11.52 18.12
C ARG A 97 -7.55 -11.06 18.27
N VAL A 98 -6.73 -12.01 18.69
CA VAL A 98 -5.29 -11.83 18.82
C VAL A 98 -4.57 -12.88 17.97
N GLY A 99 -3.41 -12.54 17.47
CA GLY A 99 -2.56 -13.46 16.71
C GLY A 99 -2.44 -13.11 15.23
N GLU A 100 -1.45 -13.71 14.60
CA GLU A 100 -1.02 -13.40 13.25
C GLU A 100 -1.71 -14.27 12.19
N ASP A 101 -2.24 -15.42 12.60
CA ASP A 101 -2.81 -16.37 11.66
C ASP A 101 -4.22 -15.97 11.19
N PRO A 102 -4.50 -16.07 9.90
CA PRO A 102 -5.84 -15.87 9.38
C PRO A 102 -6.80 -17.00 9.82
N GLU A 103 -8.10 -16.76 9.64
CA GLU A 103 -9.12 -17.80 9.89
C GLU A 103 -8.84 -19.08 9.11
N PRO A 104 -9.18 -20.25 9.71
CA PRO A 104 -9.13 -21.52 8.97
C PRO A 104 -9.96 -21.42 7.68
N GLY A 105 -9.33 -21.72 6.56
CA GLY A 105 -9.99 -21.63 5.26
C GLY A 105 -9.81 -20.30 4.53
N TRP A 106 -9.22 -19.28 5.15
CA TRP A 106 -8.85 -18.05 4.45
C TRP A 106 -7.88 -18.37 3.30
N ARG A 107 -8.04 -17.65 2.21
CA ARG A 107 -7.13 -17.69 1.06
C ARG A 107 -6.86 -16.28 0.60
N PRO A 108 -5.63 -15.96 0.22
CA PRO A 108 -5.33 -14.67 -0.38
C PRO A 108 -6.07 -14.51 -1.70
N SER A 109 -6.25 -13.26 -2.13
CA SER A 109 -6.79 -12.97 -3.45
C SER A 109 -5.98 -13.66 -4.55
N PRO A 110 -6.61 -14.08 -5.67
CA PRO A 110 -5.89 -14.68 -6.79
C PRO A 110 -4.74 -13.77 -7.26
N GLY A 111 -3.53 -14.32 -7.32
CA GLY A 111 -2.33 -13.57 -7.73
C GLY A 111 -1.32 -13.30 -6.62
N TRP A 112 -1.61 -13.78 -5.40
CA TRP A 112 -0.62 -13.79 -4.30
C TRP A 112 0.26 -15.01 -4.38
#